data_77307ae474270012dc8ac4dd47e20bab
#
_entry.id   77307ae474270012dc8ac4dd47e20bab
#
_cell.length_a   1.000
_cell.length_b   1.000
_cell.length_c   1.000
_cell.angle_alpha   90.00
_cell.angle_beta   90.00
_cell.angle_gamma   90.00
#
_symmetry.space_group_name_H-M   'P 1'
#
loop_
_entity.id
_entity.type
_entity.pdbx_description
1 polymer ?
#
loop_
_entity_poly.entity_id
_entity_poly.type
_entity_poly.pdbx_seq_one_letter_code
_entity_poly.pdbx_strand_id
1 'polypeptide(L)'
;MTQFKYSKRVPADGTDAVGAILQAAADPKIISFAGGLPAPELFPVKEMKAAVDKVFEEHGQEAMQYGAAKGVTALREVIQQHVKKKENVDSELDNVLVTTGSEQALDLVGKAFVDPGDTVLVEQPTYLCALDVFRSYGANFASVEMDEDGMKMDALEEVLKANPNTKLIYTVPNFQNPTGRTMTEERRKQLAELAEKYDVYVLEDNPYGEIRFAGQHVPAVKSFDKSGHVLYMSTFSKTLAPGFRLGWLVADKNVVNKLTVLKQSADLHTDNLAQFAVAQFFADNDVDAHVKEISALYGKRKDLMLEGIKKYFPEGVKYTDPEGGMFLWVEVPGVDDTVELFKECLEHDVAFVPGDPFFADGVQPGAFRLNYSNMKEDQIEVGLKRLGAALTAAVNK
;
A
#
# COMPACT_ATOMS: atom_id res chain seq x y z
N MET A 1 -13.82 -37.48 4.06
CA MET A 1 -14.07 -36.03 4.03
C MET A 1 -14.56 -35.66 2.63
N THR A 2 -15.58 -34.84 2.53
CA THR A 2 -16.09 -34.37 1.24
C THR A 2 -15.06 -33.44 0.61
N GLN A 3 -14.52 -33.78 -0.54
CA GLN A 3 -13.58 -32.93 -1.28
C GLN A 3 -14.39 -31.89 -2.08
N PHE A 4 -14.33 -30.63 -1.66
CA PHE A 4 -15.00 -29.52 -2.38
C PHE A 4 -14.21 -29.19 -3.66
N LYS A 5 -14.92 -28.86 -4.73
CA LYS A 5 -14.32 -28.42 -6.00
C LYS A 5 -14.37 -26.89 -6.04
N TYR A 6 -13.23 -26.28 -5.81
CA TYR A 6 -13.07 -24.84 -5.88
C TYR A 6 -12.77 -24.35 -7.29
N SER A 7 -13.00 -23.07 -7.53
CA SER A 7 -12.52 -22.36 -8.71
C SER A 7 -10.99 -22.31 -8.70
N LYS A 8 -10.36 -22.16 -9.88
CA LYS A 8 -8.90 -21.98 -10.01
C LYS A 8 -8.37 -20.70 -9.33
N ARG A 9 -9.27 -19.75 -8.97
CA ARG A 9 -8.93 -18.52 -8.24
C ARG A 9 -8.65 -18.74 -6.77
N VAL A 10 -9.16 -19.85 -6.20
CA VAL A 10 -8.92 -20.17 -4.79
C VAL A 10 -7.49 -20.67 -4.65
N PRO A 11 -6.65 -20.01 -3.82
CA PRO A 11 -5.29 -20.47 -3.58
C PRO A 11 -5.26 -21.90 -3.05
N ALA A 12 -4.18 -22.61 -3.32
CA ALA A 12 -3.98 -23.94 -2.72
C ALA A 12 -3.84 -23.84 -1.19
N ASP A 13 -4.21 -24.91 -0.49
CA ASP A 13 -4.03 -24.97 0.97
C ASP A 13 -2.55 -24.73 1.35
N GLY A 14 -2.33 -23.88 2.36
CA GLY A 14 -1.00 -23.56 2.87
C GLY A 14 -0.28 -22.40 2.15
N THR A 15 -0.94 -21.69 1.23
CA THR A 15 -0.36 -20.53 0.56
C THR A 15 -0.55 -19.21 1.34
N ASP A 16 -1.31 -19.21 2.44
CA ASP A 16 -1.49 -18.04 3.32
C ASP A 16 -0.32 -17.89 4.32
N ALA A 17 0.89 -17.81 3.82
CA ALA A 17 2.07 -17.57 4.65
C ALA A 17 2.02 -16.21 5.36
N VAL A 18 1.44 -15.21 4.72
CA VAL A 18 1.29 -13.85 5.27
C VAL A 18 0.28 -13.80 6.39
N GLY A 19 -0.87 -14.45 6.24
CA GLY A 19 -1.87 -14.56 7.32
C GLY A 19 -1.30 -15.27 8.54
N ALA A 20 -0.53 -16.33 8.36
CA ALA A 20 0.16 -17.04 9.43
C ALA A 20 1.19 -16.15 10.15
N ILE A 21 1.97 -15.35 9.41
CA ILE A 21 2.93 -14.38 9.95
C ILE A 21 2.21 -13.30 10.77
N LEU A 22 1.14 -12.72 10.23
CA LEU A 22 0.37 -11.69 10.91
C LEU A 22 -0.35 -12.24 12.15
N GLN A 23 -0.85 -13.47 12.10
CA GLN A 23 -1.46 -14.13 13.25
C GLN A 23 -0.44 -14.40 14.35
N ALA A 24 0.74 -14.91 14.02
CA ALA A 24 1.82 -15.11 14.98
C ALA A 24 2.28 -13.80 15.62
N ALA A 25 2.37 -12.72 14.82
CA ALA A 25 2.74 -11.39 15.28
C ALA A 25 1.64 -10.67 16.09
N ALA A 26 0.44 -11.22 16.19
CA ALA A 26 -0.67 -10.65 16.98
C ALA A 26 -0.62 -11.00 18.48
N ASP A 27 0.29 -11.86 18.93
CA ASP A 27 0.48 -12.15 20.37
C ASP A 27 0.96 -10.87 21.08
N PRO A 28 0.26 -10.41 22.15
CA PRO A 28 0.63 -9.19 22.88
C PRO A 28 2.04 -9.20 23.50
N LYS A 29 2.67 -10.36 23.63
CA LYS A 29 4.05 -10.50 24.13
C LYS A 29 5.09 -10.17 23.06
N ILE A 30 4.71 -10.28 21.79
CA ILE A 30 5.60 -10.08 20.67
C ILE A 30 5.68 -8.60 20.30
N ILE A 31 6.87 -8.05 20.25
CA ILE A 31 7.11 -6.73 19.64
C ILE A 31 7.09 -6.91 18.14
N SER A 32 6.00 -6.45 17.49
CA SER A 32 5.76 -6.72 16.09
C SER A 32 6.10 -5.52 15.19
N PHE A 33 7.16 -5.67 14.40
CA PHE A 33 7.48 -4.80 13.26
C PHE A 33 6.89 -5.33 11.93
N ALA A 34 6.01 -6.33 11.99
CA ALA A 34 5.46 -7.00 10.80
C ALA A 34 4.29 -6.23 10.18
N GLY A 35 3.32 -5.81 10.97
CA GLY A 35 2.08 -5.22 10.47
C GLY A 35 2.25 -3.86 9.80
N GLY A 36 1.56 -3.62 8.68
CA GLY A 36 1.44 -2.30 8.07
C GLY A 36 0.38 -1.44 8.76
N LEU A 37 0.39 -1.39 10.11
CA LEU A 37 -0.62 -0.73 10.92
C LEU A 37 -0.21 0.71 11.25
N PRO A 38 -1.10 1.71 11.10
CA PRO A 38 -0.86 3.05 11.60
C PRO A 38 -0.88 3.10 13.14
N ALA A 39 -0.34 4.17 13.71
CA ALA A 39 -0.32 4.43 15.16
C ALA A 39 -1.74 4.64 15.68
N PRO A 40 -2.29 3.77 16.54
CA PRO A 40 -3.67 3.88 16.99
C PRO A 40 -3.92 5.09 17.91
N GLU A 41 -2.90 5.59 18.58
CA GLU A 41 -2.97 6.79 19.42
C GLU A 41 -3.23 8.08 18.64
N LEU A 42 -3.01 8.08 17.32
CA LEU A 42 -3.28 9.21 16.43
C LEU A 42 -4.65 9.12 15.75
N PHE A 43 -5.45 8.08 16.01
CA PHE A 43 -6.79 8.06 15.44
C PHE A 43 -7.64 9.20 16.03
N PRO A 44 -8.29 10.04 15.19
CA PRO A 44 -9.06 11.21 15.63
C PRO A 44 -10.45 10.80 16.15
N VAL A 45 -10.47 9.97 17.21
CA VAL A 45 -11.70 9.33 17.73
C VAL A 45 -12.75 10.35 18.15
N LYS A 46 -12.32 11.44 18.82
CA LYS A 46 -13.22 12.49 19.33
C LYS A 46 -13.85 13.28 18.18
N GLU A 47 -13.02 13.69 17.22
CA GLU A 47 -13.42 14.48 16.07
C GLU A 47 -14.32 13.64 15.14
N MET A 48 -13.98 12.38 14.96
CA MET A 48 -14.78 11.45 14.17
C MET A 48 -16.13 11.16 14.83
N LYS A 49 -16.18 11.03 16.17
CA LYS A 49 -17.44 10.89 16.88
C LYS A 49 -18.35 12.10 16.63
N ALA A 50 -17.80 13.32 16.71
CA ALA A 50 -18.56 14.54 16.45
C ALA A 50 -19.06 14.59 14.99
N ALA A 51 -18.25 14.18 14.02
CA ALA A 51 -18.66 14.08 12.62
C ALA A 51 -19.80 13.07 12.42
N VAL A 52 -19.75 11.91 13.06
CA VAL A 52 -20.81 10.88 13.00
C VAL A 52 -22.10 11.39 13.65
N ASP A 53 -22.05 12.04 14.82
CA ASP A 53 -23.22 12.61 15.49
C ASP A 53 -23.92 13.61 14.56
N LYS A 54 -23.15 14.50 13.91
CA LYS A 54 -23.67 15.50 12.96
C LYS A 54 -24.28 14.85 11.70
N VAL A 55 -23.67 13.79 11.18
CA VAL A 55 -24.22 13.03 10.06
C VAL A 55 -25.60 12.44 10.41
N PHE A 56 -25.77 11.90 11.62
CA PHE A 56 -27.08 11.40 12.05
C PHE A 56 -28.13 12.51 12.21
N GLU A 57 -27.72 13.69 12.64
CA GLU A 57 -28.61 14.85 12.77
C GLU A 57 -29.06 15.40 11.40
N GLU A 58 -28.13 15.54 10.44
CA GLU A 58 -28.37 16.24 9.18
C GLU A 58 -28.71 15.28 8.02
N HIS A 59 -28.13 14.07 7.98
CA HIS A 59 -28.17 13.11 6.86
C HIS A 59 -28.53 11.68 7.29
N GLY A 60 -29.06 11.47 8.50
CA GLY A 60 -29.23 10.14 9.07
C GLY A 60 -30.03 9.15 8.20
N GLN A 61 -31.09 9.62 7.52
CA GLN A 61 -31.87 8.74 6.64
C GLN A 61 -31.09 8.36 5.37
N GLU A 62 -30.35 9.29 4.78
CA GLU A 62 -29.53 9.05 3.59
C GLU A 62 -28.34 8.11 3.90
N ALA A 63 -27.72 8.33 5.06
CA ALA A 63 -26.57 7.51 5.51
C ALA A 63 -26.97 6.04 5.77
N MET A 64 -28.24 5.77 6.10
CA MET A 64 -28.76 4.42 6.35
C MET A 64 -29.47 3.78 5.13
N GLN A 65 -29.63 4.51 4.03
CA GLN A 65 -30.26 4.02 2.81
C GLN A 65 -29.23 3.52 1.81
N TYR A 66 -29.65 2.74 0.82
CA TYR A 66 -28.82 2.42 -0.34
C TYR A 66 -28.37 3.68 -1.07
N GLY A 67 -27.11 3.71 -1.51
CA GLY A 67 -26.48 4.83 -2.16
C GLY A 67 -26.00 4.56 -3.58
N ALA A 68 -25.33 5.55 -4.15
CA ALA A 68 -24.74 5.45 -5.47
C ALA A 68 -23.48 4.58 -5.45
N ALA A 69 -23.34 3.70 -6.43
CA ALA A 69 -22.18 2.81 -6.56
C ALA A 69 -20.84 3.56 -6.72
N LYS A 70 -20.85 4.75 -7.34
CA LYS A 70 -19.67 5.63 -7.44
C LYS A 70 -19.25 6.21 -6.09
N GLY A 71 -20.12 6.21 -5.11
CA GLY A 71 -19.93 6.81 -3.79
C GLY A 71 -20.75 8.08 -3.58
N VAL A 72 -20.84 8.49 -2.31
CA VAL A 72 -21.53 9.72 -1.86
C VAL A 72 -20.88 10.96 -2.50
N THR A 73 -21.70 11.84 -3.06
CA THR A 73 -21.21 13.05 -3.78
C THR A 73 -20.29 13.89 -2.90
N ALA A 74 -20.66 14.14 -1.65
CA ALA A 74 -19.85 14.94 -0.73
C ALA A 74 -18.44 14.36 -0.54
N LEU A 75 -18.28 13.03 -0.40
CA LEU A 75 -16.97 12.42 -0.27
C LEU A 75 -16.19 12.46 -1.60
N ARG A 76 -16.85 12.28 -2.74
CA ARG A 76 -16.21 12.38 -4.06
C ARG A 76 -15.69 13.80 -4.33
N GLU A 77 -16.40 14.82 -3.91
CA GLU A 77 -15.96 16.23 -3.98
C GLU A 77 -14.75 16.49 -3.09
N VAL A 78 -14.75 15.94 -1.86
CA VAL A 78 -13.59 15.98 -0.97
C VAL A 78 -12.38 15.32 -1.65
N ILE A 79 -12.53 14.11 -2.19
CA ILE A 79 -11.45 13.38 -2.87
C ILE A 79 -10.94 14.18 -4.08
N GLN A 80 -11.82 14.71 -4.92
CA GLN A 80 -11.47 15.53 -6.09
C GLN A 80 -10.59 16.72 -5.71
N GLN A 81 -11.01 17.49 -4.71
CA GLN A 81 -10.25 18.65 -4.21
C GLN A 81 -8.92 18.21 -3.58
N HIS A 82 -8.94 17.12 -2.85
CA HIS A 82 -7.79 16.57 -2.16
C HIS A 82 -6.70 16.13 -3.15
N VAL A 83 -7.03 15.33 -4.16
CA VAL A 83 -6.05 14.89 -5.16
C VAL A 83 -5.53 16.05 -6.02
N LYS A 84 -6.35 17.06 -6.28
CA LYS A 84 -5.87 18.28 -6.94
C LYS A 84 -4.85 19.03 -6.08
N LYS A 85 -5.15 19.20 -4.81
CA LYS A 85 -4.30 19.95 -3.86
C LYS A 85 -2.99 19.21 -3.56
N LYS A 86 -3.07 17.90 -3.38
CA LYS A 86 -1.96 17.08 -2.88
C LYS A 86 -1.11 16.47 -3.99
N GLU A 87 -1.71 16.08 -5.10
CA GLU A 87 -1.05 15.28 -6.12
C GLU A 87 -0.97 15.99 -7.49
N ASN A 88 -1.50 17.22 -7.56
CA ASN A 88 -1.60 17.99 -8.80
C ASN A 88 -2.39 17.25 -9.91
N VAL A 89 -3.36 16.42 -9.52
CA VAL A 89 -4.21 15.68 -10.44
C VAL A 89 -5.49 16.46 -10.69
N ASP A 90 -5.67 16.95 -11.93
CA ASP A 90 -6.94 17.54 -12.38
C ASP A 90 -7.94 16.43 -12.71
N SER A 91 -9.14 16.55 -12.17
CA SER A 91 -10.21 15.58 -12.41
C SER A 91 -11.58 16.24 -12.30
N GLU A 92 -12.55 15.67 -13.02
CA GLU A 92 -13.96 15.95 -12.83
C GLU A 92 -14.55 14.97 -11.81
N LEU A 93 -15.73 15.27 -11.27
CA LEU A 93 -16.39 14.37 -10.30
C LEU A 93 -16.63 12.97 -10.89
N ASP A 94 -16.89 12.86 -12.19
CA ASP A 94 -17.09 11.59 -12.88
C ASP A 94 -15.81 10.73 -13.05
N ASN A 95 -14.65 11.31 -12.76
CA ASN A 95 -13.39 10.56 -12.70
C ASN A 95 -13.15 9.86 -11.35
N VAL A 96 -13.98 10.14 -10.32
CA VAL A 96 -13.78 9.64 -8.96
C VAL A 96 -14.71 8.47 -8.66
N LEU A 97 -14.15 7.35 -8.22
CA LEU A 97 -14.85 6.17 -7.70
C LEU A 97 -14.41 5.91 -6.26
N VAL A 98 -15.35 5.90 -5.32
CA VAL A 98 -15.11 5.46 -3.94
C VAL A 98 -15.13 3.95 -3.89
N THR A 99 -14.17 3.36 -3.17
CA THR A 99 -14.01 1.91 -3.01
C THR A 99 -13.95 1.51 -1.54
N THR A 100 -14.23 0.25 -1.26
CA THR A 100 -14.14 -0.34 0.07
C THR A 100 -12.67 -0.66 0.41
N GLY A 101 -11.89 0.41 0.66
CA GLY A 101 -10.44 0.43 0.72
C GLY A 101 -9.80 0.33 -0.67
N SER A 102 -8.48 0.60 -0.74
CA SER A 102 -7.70 0.44 -1.99
C SER A 102 -7.63 -1.01 -2.46
N GLU A 103 -7.79 -1.99 -1.58
CA GLU A 103 -7.85 -3.41 -1.93
C GLU A 103 -8.98 -3.72 -2.91
N GLN A 104 -10.15 -3.09 -2.74
CA GLN A 104 -11.23 -3.22 -3.72
C GLN A 104 -10.88 -2.53 -5.06
N ALA A 105 -10.12 -1.45 -5.03
CA ALA A 105 -9.66 -0.82 -6.26
C ALA A 105 -8.72 -1.76 -7.04
N LEU A 106 -7.78 -2.42 -6.35
CA LEU A 106 -6.93 -3.47 -6.93
C LEU A 106 -7.76 -4.58 -7.56
N ASP A 107 -8.74 -5.14 -6.82
CA ASP A 107 -9.61 -6.21 -7.29
C ASP A 107 -10.41 -5.80 -8.52
N LEU A 108 -11.01 -4.61 -8.51
CA LEU A 108 -11.79 -4.09 -9.64
C LEU A 108 -10.91 -3.86 -10.89
N VAL A 109 -9.68 -3.38 -10.72
CA VAL A 109 -8.73 -3.21 -11.83
C VAL A 109 -8.27 -4.55 -12.36
N GLY A 110 -7.90 -5.50 -11.51
CA GLY A 110 -7.60 -6.87 -11.92
C GLY A 110 -8.74 -7.51 -12.71
N LYS A 111 -9.97 -7.36 -12.21
CA LYS A 111 -11.19 -7.89 -12.85
C LYS A 111 -11.51 -7.24 -14.19
N ALA A 112 -11.14 -5.96 -14.37
CA ALA A 112 -11.47 -5.20 -15.58
C ALA A 112 -10.43 -5.36 -16.70
N PHE A 113 -9.17 -5.54 -16.35
CA PHE A 113 -8.07 -5.43 -17.31
C PHE A 113 -7.23 -6.71 -17.48
N VAL A 114 -7.38 -7.71 -16.60
CA VAL A 114 -6.53 -8.90 -16.60
C VAL A 114 -7.34 -10.15 -16.92
N ASP A 115 -7.02 -10.76 -18.03
CA ASP A 115 -7.47 -12.12 -18.40
C ASP A 115 -6.40 -13.14 -18.00
N PRO A 116 -6.78 -14.42 -17.77
CA PRO A 116 -5.80 -15.47 -17.47
C PRO A 116 -4.73 -15.60 -18.57
N GLY A 117 -3.46 -15.45 -18.16
CA GLY A 117 -2.29 -15.48 -19.05
C GLY A 117 -1.78 -14.10 -19.49
N ASP A 118 -2.51 -13.02 -19.22
CA ASP A 118 -1.99 -11.67 -19.40
C ASP A 118 -0.83 -11.39 -18.44
N THR A 119 0.05 -10.47 -18.81
CA THR A 119 1.19 -10.08 -18.00
C THR A 119 0.90 -8.77 -17.24
N VAL A 120 1.18 -8.80 -15.95
CA VAL A 120 1.25 -7.61 -15.07
C VAL A 120 2.70 -7.34 -14.72
N LEU A 121 3.19 -6.16 -15.06
CA LEU A 121 4.53 -5.72 -14.66
C LEU A 121 4.47 -5.15 -13.24
N VAL A 122 5.45 -5.51 -12.43
CA VAL A 122 5.55 -5.10 -11.02
C VAL A 122 6.97 -4.69 -10.68
N GLU A 123 7.11 -3.83 -9.69
CA GLU A 123 8.40 -3.51 -9.06
C GLU A 123 9.00 -4.77 -8.40
N GLN A 124 10.31 -4.80 -8.27
CA GLN A 124 11.04 -5.88 -7.58
C GLN A 124 11.87 -5.32 -6.42
N PRO A 125 11.45 -5.52 -5.17
CA PRO A 125 10.20 -6.16 -4.71
C PRO A 125 8.96 -5.27 -4.85
N THR A 126 7.74 -5.85 -4.62
CA THR A 126 6.45 -5.13 -4.72
C THR A 126 5.48 -5.51 -3.60
N TYR A 127 4.32 -4.83 -3.53
CA TYR A 127 3.29 -5.09 -2.53
C TYR A 127 2.66 -6.47 -2.71
N LEU A 128 2.79 -7.30 -1.68
CA LEU A 128 2.38 -8.71 -1.70
C LEU A 128 0.89 -8.92 -1.98
N CYS A 129 -0.02 -8.08 -1.40
CA CYS A 129 -1.46 -8.26 -1.64
C CYS A 129 -1.84 -7.91 -3.09
N ALA A 130 -1.12 -7.01 -3.76
CA ALA A 130 -1.33 -6.76 -5.19
C ALA A 130 -0.97 -8.01 -6.02
N LEU A 131 0.11 -8.71 -5.67
CA LEU A 131 0.45 -9.99 -6.30
C LEU A 131 -0.67 -11.01 -6.11
N ASP A 132 -1.22 -11.13 -4.91
CA ASP A 132 -2.29 -12.10 -4.62
C ASP A 132 -3.59 -11.76 -5.37
N VAL A 133 -3.95 -10.49 -5.44
CA VAL A 133 -5.11 -10.05 -6.23
C VAL A 133 -4.93 -10.41 -7.70
N PHE A 134 -3.82 -10.04 -8.34
CA PHE A 134 -3.62 -10.30 -9.77
C PHE A 134 -3.43 -11.80 -10.06
N ARG A 135 -2.80 -12.58 -9.17
CA ARG A 135 -2.76 -14.05 -9.25
C ARG A 135 -4.16 -14.65 -9.28
N SER A 136 -5.11 -14.11 -8.53
CA SER A 136 -6.50 -14.60 -8.50
C SER A 136 -7.20 -14.47 -9.86
N TYR A 137 -6.75 -13.52 -10.69
CA TYR A 137 -7.21 -13.34 -12.07
C TYR A 137 -6.40 -14.14 -13.09
N GLY A 138 -5.38 -14.89 -12.65
CA GLY A 138 -4.56 -15.72 -13.52
C GLY A 138 -3.47 -14.95 -14.27
N ALA A 139 -3.06 -13.81 -13.74
CA ALA A 139 -1.97 -13.02 -14.28
C ALA A 139 -0.64 -13.78 -14.25
N ASN A 140 0.17 -13.59 -15.28
CA ASN A 140 1.60 -13.79 -15.24
C ASN A 140 2.26 -12.49 -14.73
N PHE A 141 3.45 -12.60 -14.14
CA PHE A 141 4.20 -11.43 -13.71
C PHE A 141 5.50 -11.31 -14.49
N ALA A 142 5.95 -10.07 -14.66
CA ALA A 142 7.31 -9.76 -15.04
C ALA A 142 7.81 -8.63 -14.14
N SER A 143 8.96 -8.87 -13.52
CA SER A 143 9.52 -7.95 -12.52
C SER A 143 10.41 -6.90 -13.18
N VAL A 144 10.37 -5.68 -12.65
CA VAL A 144 11.21 -4.56 -13.08
C VAL A 144 12.12 -4.16 -11.92
N GLU A 145 13.42 -4.09 -12.18
CA GLU A 145 14.42 -3.69 -11.20
C GLU A 145 14.16 -2.28 -10.66
N MET A 146 14.52 -2.10 -9.40
CA MET A 146 14.52 -0.82 -8.70
C MET A 146 15.92 -0.45 -8.21
N ASP A 147 16.16 0.85 -8.10
CA ASP A 147 17.29 1.42 -7.37
C ASP A 147 16.78 2.48 -6.35
N GLU A 148 17.67 3.34 -5.86
CA GLU A 148 17.29 4.36 -4.86
C GLU A 148 16.26 5.38 -5.38
N ASP A 149 16.17 5.57 -6.69
CA ASP A 149 15.22 6.45 -7.37
C ASP A 149 13.91 5.76 -7.78
N GLY A 150 13.65 4.53 -7.31
CA GLY A 150 12.47 3.71 -7.63
C GLY A 150 12.67 2.81 -8.86
N MET A 151 11.59 2.50 -9.56
CA MET A 151 11.60 1.64 -10.76
C MET A 151 12.52 2.22 -11.85
N LYS A 152 13.40 1.39 -12.43
CA LYS A 152 14.31 1.77 -13.51
C LYS A 152 13.58 1.81 -14.85
N MET A 153 13.57 2.95 -15.50
CA MET A 153 12.79 3.16 -16.73
C MET A 153 13.35 2.45 -17.97
N ASP A 154 14.67 2.32 -18.06
CA ASP A 154 15.35 1.51 -19.07
C ASP A 154 15.02 0.02 -18.94
N ALA A 155 15.08 -0.52 -17.73
CA ALA A 155 14.67 -1.89 -17.43
C ALA A 155 13.19 -2.09 -17.74
N LEU A 156 12.31 -1.14 -17.37
CA LEU A 156 10.89 -1.20 -17.69
C LEU A 156 10.65 -1.31 -19.20
N GLU A 157 11.33 -0.48 -20.00
CA GLU A 157 11.15 -0.52 -21.46
C GLU A 157 11.63 -1.83 -22.07
N GLU A 158 12.72 -2.42 -21.55
CA GLU A 158 13.18 -3.75 -21.99
C GLU A 158 12.18 -4.85 -21.64
N VAL A 159 11.62 -4.81 -20.42
CA VAL A 159 10.61 -5.79 -19.99
C VAL A 159 9.32 -5.64 -20.80
N LEU A 160 8.88 -4.42 -21.12
CA LEU A 160 7.73 -4.17 -21.99
C LEU A 160 7.95 -4.75 -23.41
N LYS A 161 9.13 -4.57 -23.98
CA LYS A 161 9.48 -5.16 -25.30
C LYS A 161 9.47 -6.69 -25.29
N ALA A 162 9.92 -7.27 -24.18
CA ALA A 162 9.95 -8.73 -24.00
C ALA A 162 8.58 -9.36 -23.72
N ASN A 163 7.62 -8.58 -23.22
CA ASN A 163 6.29 -9.02 -22.82
C ASN A 163 5.17 -8.26 -23.57
N PRO A 164 4.93 -8.52 -24.85
CA PRO A 164 3.96 -7.77 -25.66
C PRO A 164 2.50 -7.99 -25.25
N ASN A 165 2.21 -8.96 -24.38
CA ASN A 165 0.92 -9.22 -23.77
C ASN A 165 0.71 -8.51 -22.43
N THR A 166 1.57 -7.55 -22.10
CA THR A 166 1.41 -6.72 -20.89
C THR A 166 0.13 -5.91 -20.96
N LYS A 167 -0.66 -5.95 -19.88
CA LYS A 167 -1.90 -5.18 -19.72
C LYS A 167 -1.79 -4.07 -18.71
N LEU A 168 -0.99 -4.30 -17.67
CA LEU A 168 -0.94 -3.45 -16.49
C LEU A 168 0.48 -3.35 -15.94
N ILE A 169 0.86 -2.16 -15.52
CA ILE A 169 2.02 -1.89 -14.68
C ILE A 169 1.49 -1.47 -13.31
N TYR A 170 1.85 -2.17 -12.25
CA TYR A 170 1.53 -1.79 -10.87
C TYR A 170 2.76 -1.18 -10.20
N THR A 171 2.57 -0.01 -9.58
CA THR A 171 3.65 0.72 -8.89
C THR A 171 3.17 1.45 -7.64
N VAL A 172 4.04 1.56 -6.64
CA VAL A 172 3.86 2.38 -5.44
C VAL A 172 4.93 3.47 -5.42
N PRO A 173 4.72 4.62 -6.07
CA PRO A 173 5.79 5.58 -6.33
C PRO A 173 6.22 6.40 -5.11
N ASN A 174 5.44 6.41 -4.02
CA ASN A 174 5.77 7.12 -2.79
C ASN A 174 5.99 6.13 -1.64
N PHE A 175 7.19 6.17 -1.04
CA PHE A 175 7.52 5.35 0.14
C PHE A 175 7.10 3.89 -0.03
N GLN A 176 7.53 3.33 -1.13
CA GLN A 176 7.14 2.05 -1.69
C GLN A 176 7.08 0.93 -0.62
N ASN A 177 6.06 0.12 -0.70
CA ASN A 177 5.97 -1.08 0.12
C ASN A 177 6.50 -2.30 -0.67
N PRO A 178 7.66 -2.89 -0.25
CA PRO A 178 8.21 -2.85 1.11
C PRO A 178 9.40 -1.90 1.33
N THR A 179 9.96 -1.26 0.30
CA THR A 179 11.31 -0.68 0.34
C THR A 179 11.40 0.70 1.00
N GLY A 180 10.32 1.43 1.12
CA GLY A 180 10.32 2.82 1.57
C GLY A 180 10.87 3.83 0.54
N ARG A 181 11.29 3.39 -0.66
CA ARG A 181 11.84 4.23 -1.72
C ARG A 181 10.77 5.12 -2.34
N THR A 182 11.19 6.25 -2.87
CA THR A 182 10.31 7.19 -3.59
C THR A 182 10.80 7.37 -5.01
N MET A 183 9.90 7.16 -5.98
CA MET A 183 10.19 7.37 -7.40
C MET A 183 10.38 8.86 -7.69
N THR A 184 11.46 9.21 -8.38
CA THR A 184 11.76 10.58 -8.77
C THR A 184 10.75 11.14 -9.77
N GLU A 185 10.60 12.47 -9.83
CA GLU A 185 9.68 13.14 -10.76
C GLU A 185 9.98 12.79 -12.21
N GLU A 186 11.25 12.73 -12.58
CA GLU A 186 11.69 12.39 -13.94
C GLU A 186 11.20 10.98 -14.34
N ARG A 187 11.36 9.99 -13.46
CA ARG A 187 10.87 8.63 -13.73
C ARG A 187 9.36 8.54 -13.79
N ARG A 188 8.63 9.36 -13.02
CA ARG A 188 7.15 9.43 -13.12
C ARG A 188 6.69 9.94 -14.47
N LYS A 189 7.38 10.95 -15.03
CA LYS A 189 7.11 11.46 -16.39
C LYS A 189 7.37 10.38 -17.44
N GLN A 190 8.54 9.75 -17.36
CA GLN A 190 8.92 8.66 -18.27
C GLN A 190 7.96 7.48 -18.20
N LEU A 191 7.48 7.12 -17.00
CA LEU A 191 6.49 6.05 -16.82
C LEU A 191 5.17 6.38 -17.53
N ALA A 192 4.66 7.60 -17.39
CA ALA A 192 3.46 8.03 -18.10
C ALA A 192 3.65 8.02 -19.64
N GLU A 193 4.82 8.44 -20.13
CA GLU A 193 5.17 8.40 -21.56
C GLU A 193 5.30 6.95 -22.09
N LEU A 194 5.90 6.04 -21.30
CA LEU A 194 5.99 4.62 -21.67
C LEU A 194 4.63 3.95 -21.67
N ALA A 195 3.74 4.28 -20.75
CA ALA A 195 2.37 3.79 -20.72
C ALA A 195 1.61 4.13 -22.01
N GLU A 196 1.68 5.39 -22.47
CA GLU A 196 1.11 5.82 -23.75
C GLU A 196 1.77 5.14 -24.94
N LYS A 197 3.10 5.07 -24.96
CA LYS A 197 3.88 4.50 -26.07
C LYS A 197 3.57 3.02 -26.31
N TYR A 198 3.37 2.25 -25.23
CA TYR A 198 3.13 0.81 -25.31
C TYR A 198 1.65 0.42 -25.18
N ASP A 199 0.74 1.39 -25.07
CA ASP A 199 -0.71 1.21 -24.89
C ASP A 199 -1.00 0.26 -23.71
N VAL A 200 -0.37 0.51 -22.56
CA VAL A 200 -0.53 -0.26 -21.31
C VAL A 200 -1.03 0.64 -20.19
N TYR A 201 -1.85 0.09 -19.32
CA TYR A 201 -2.32 0.85 -18.15
C TYR A 201 -1.27 0.85 -17.03
N VAL A 202 -1.22 1.94 -16.29
CA VAL A 202 -0.47 2.05 -15.03
C VAL A 202 -1.47 2.17 -13.88
N LEU A 203 -1.38 1.28 -12.91
CA LEU A 203 -2.06 1.44 -11.64
C LEU A 203 -1.09 2.03 -10.63
N GLU A 204 -1.24 3.32 -10.38
CA GLU A 204 -0.49 4.06 -9.37
C GLU A 204 -1.18 3.93 -8.03
N ASP A 205 -0.56 3.23 -7.08
CA ASP A 205 -1.03 3.05 -5.71
C ASP A 205 -0.30 4.01 -4.77
N ASN A 206 -1.02 4.95 -4.17
CA ASN A 206 -0.42 6.01 -3.35
C ASN A 206 -1.01 6.10 -1.94
N PRO A 207 -0.87 5.07 -1.10
CA PRO A 207 -1.42 5.11 0.26
C PRO A 207 -0.58 5.92 1.25
N TYR A 208 0.67 6.25 0.92
CA TYR A 208 1.64 6.84 1.85
C TYR A 208 2.10 8.25 1.48
N GLY A 209 1.80 8.76 0.28
CA GLY A 209 2.39 9.98 -0.28
C GLY A 209 2.30 11.22 0.59
N GLU A 210 1.24 11.33 1.41
CA GLU A 210 1.06 12.43 2.35
C GLU A 210 1.88 12.29 3.65
N ILE A 211 2.32 11.07 4.00
CA ILE A 211 3.10 10.80 5.21
C ILE A 211 4.57 11.06 4.92
N ARG A 212 4.90 12.32 4.68
CA ARG A 212 6.27 12.77 4.39
C ARG A 212 6.82 13.57 5.57
N PHE A 213 8.01 13.23 6.02
CA PHE A 213 8.70 13.93 7.13
C PHE A 213 10.06 14.51 6.70
N ALA A 214 10.55 14.19 5.51
CA ALA A 214 11.76 14.76 4.93
C ALA A 214 11.64 14.91 3.40
N GLY A 215 12.59 15.60 2.77
CA GLY A 215 12.64 15.80 1.33
C GLY A 215 11.53 16.73 0.78
N GLN A 216 11.26 16.60 -0.51
CA GLN A 216 10.30 17.41 -1.25
C GLN A 216 9.13 16.55 -1.75
N HIS A 217 7.93 17.14 -1.81
CA HIS A 217 6.79 16.48 -2.45
C HIS A 217 7.07 16.23 -3.94
N VAL A 218 6.67 15.06 -4.43
CA VAL A 218 6.76 14.69 -5.84
C VAL A 218 5.34 14.45 -6.37
N PRO A 219 4.89 15.16 -7.41
CA PRO A 219 3.55 14.99 -7.98
C PRO A 219 3.29 13.56 -8.45
N ALA A 220 2.04 13.11 -8.41
CA ALA A 220 1.65 11.78 -8.85
C ALA A 220 2.04 11.49 -10.32
N VAL A 221 2.26 10.23 -10.68
CA VAL A 221 2.44 9.80 -12.08
C VAL A 221 1.24 10.25 -12.91
N LYS A 222 0.01 10.13 -12.35
CA LYS A 222 -1.24 10.59 -12.94
C LYS A 222 -1.23 12.06 -13.35
N SER A 223 -0.48 12.92 -12.66
CA SER A 223 -0.40 14.35 -13.02
C SER A 223 0.32 14.61 -14.34
N PHE A 224 1.11 13.66 -14.82
CA PHE A 224 1.83 13.70 -16.11
C PHE A 224 1.10 12.95 -17.23
N ASP A 225 0.03 12.21 -16.91
CA ASP A 225 -0.74 11.42 -17.85
C ASP A 225 -1.62 12.31 -18.75
N LYS A 226 -1.37 12.27 -20.04
CA LYS A 226 -2.15 12.99 -21.07
C LYS A 226 -3.06 12.07 -21.88
N SER A 227 -2.86 10.78 -21.81
CA SER A 227 -3.48 9.76 -22.65
C SER A 227 -4.62 8.99 -21.96
N GLY A 228 -4.72 9.11 -20.61
CA GLY A 228 -5.72 8.39 -19.82
C GLY A 228 -5.30 6.99 -19.40
N HIS A 229 -4.01 6.63 -19.57
CA HIS A 229 -3.51 5.30 -19.23
C HIS A 229 -3.17 5.13 -17.75
N VAL A 230 -3.01 6.21 -16.97
CA VAL A 230 -2.71 6.11 -15.55
C VAL A 230 -4.00 6.11 -14.73
N LEU A 231 -4.19 5.07 -13.94
CA LEU A 231 -5.22 4.94 -12.92
C LEU A 231 -4.57 5.24 -11.57
N TYR A 232 -5.00 6.28 -10.89
CA TYR A 232 -4.50 6.65 -9.57
C TYR A 232 -5.42 6.11 -8.49
N MET A 233 -4.89 5.41 -7.50
CA MET A 233 -5.66 4.99 -6.34
C MET A 233 -4.98 5.38 -5.03
N SER A 234 -5.79 5.55 -3.98
CA SER A 234 -5.31 5.80 -2.63
C SER A 234 -6.36 5.39 -1.59
N THR A 235 -6.08 5.66 -0.31
CA THR A 235 -6.90 5.23 0.82
C THR A 235 -6.81 6.17 2.01
N PHE A 236 -7.87 6.30 2.79
CA PHE A 236 -7.87 6.96 4.10
C PHE A 236 -7.27 6.08 5.21
N SER A 237 -6.91 4.84 4.92
CA SER A 237 -6.43 3.88 5.94
C SER A 237 -5.15 4.31 6.65
N LYS A 238 -4.31 5.13 6.01
CA LYS A 238 -3.01 5.52 6.55
C LYS A 238 -2.98 6.93 7.12
N THR A 239 -3.85 7.80 6.62
CA THR A 239 -3.94 9.21 7.03
C THR A 239 -5.10 9.51 7.98
N LEU A 240 -6.08 8.58 8.10
CA LEU A 240 -7.23 8.74 9.00
C LEU A 240 -7.40 7.51 9.89
N ALA A 241 -8.03 6.44 9.38
CA ALA A 241 -8.17 5.18 10.12
C ALA A 241 -8.50 4.02 9.17
N PRO A 242 -7.84 2.86 9.30
CA PRO A 242 -8.05 1.72 8.41
C PRO A 242 -9.42 1.05 8.60
N GLY A 243 -10.04 1.20 9.78
CA GLY A 243 -11.32 0.57 10.11
C GLY A 243 -12.50 1.08 9.29
N PHE A 244 -12.43 2.28 8.70
CA PHE A 244 -13.49 2.81 7.83
C PHE A 244 -13.58 2.09 6.48
N ARG A 245 -12.53 1.39 6.09
CA ARG A 245 -12.48 0.70 4.80
C ARG A 245 -12.85 1.61 3.63
N LEU A 246 -12.29 2.82 3.59
CA LEU A 246 -12.48 3.79 2.52
C LEU A 246 -11.19 3.98 1.71
N GLY A 247 -11.33 3.86 0.40
CA GLY A 247 -10.34 4.20 -0.59
C GLY A 247 -11.00 4.82 -1.81
N TRP A 248 -10.21 5.18 -2.81
CA TRP A 248 -10.71 5.74 -4.05
C TRP A 248 -9.82 5.44 -5.23
N LEU A 249 -10.39 5.59 -6.40
CA LEU A 249 -9.70 5.53 -7.67
C LEU A 249 -10.06 6.77 -8.50
N VAL A 250 -9.06 7.38 -9.15
CA VAL A 250 -9.24 8.47 -10.11
C VAL A 250 -8.70 8.05 -11.46
N ALA A 251 -9.57 8.00 -12.47
CA ALA A 251 -9.23 7.57 -13.82
C ALA A 251 -10.11 8.28 -14.87
N ASP A 252 -9.87 7.96 -16.15
CA ASP A 252 -10.79 8.38 -17.21
C ASP A 252 -12.23 7.95 -16.90
N LYS A 253 -13.21 8.81 -17.20
CA LYS A 253 -14.62 8.56 -16.86
C LYS A 253 -15.18 7.28 -17.48
N ASN A 254 -14.66 6.86 -18.66
CA ASN A 254 -15.12 5.63 -19.29
C ASN A 254 -14.61 4.41 -18.51
N VAL A 255 -13.38 4.45 -18.01
CA VAL A 255 -12.82 3.45 -17.09
C VAL A 255 -13.63 3.41 -15.81
N VAL A 256 -13.84 4.56 -15.16
CA VAL A 256 -14.64 4.66 -13.93
C VAL A 256 -16.04 4.08 -14.10
N ASN A 257 -16.71 4.37 -15.23
CA ASN A 257 -18.05 3.81 -15.50
C ASN A 257 -18.03 2.29 -15.60
N LYS A 258 -17.00 1.69 -16.22
CA LYS A 258 -16.87 0.22 -16.30
C LYS A 258 -16.59 -0.40 -14.94
N LEU A 259 -15.66 0.19 -14.16
CA LEU A 259 -15.36 -0.25 -12.81
C LEU A 259 -16.57 -0.13 -11.89
N THR A 260 -17.40 0.93 -12.06
CA THR A 260 -18.65 1.10 -11.31
C THR A 260 -19.62 -0.05 -11.54
N VAL A 261 -19.78 -0.52 -12.79
CA VAL A 261 -20.63 -1.68 -13.10
C VAL A 261 -20.11 -2.95 -12.43
N LEU A 262 -18.79 -3.17 -12.45
CA LEU A 262 -18.17 -4.31 -11.77
C LEU A 262 -18.34 -4.23 -10.25
N LYS A 263 -18.19 -3.02 -9.68
CA LYS A 263 -18.41 -2.77 -8.25
C LYS A 263 -19.86 -3.04 -7.83
N GLN A 264 -20.85 -2.64 -8.64
CA GLN A 264 -22.26 -2.95 -8.37
C GLN A 264 -22.50 -4.45 -8.21
N SER A 265 -21.78 -5.28 -8.98
CA SER A 265 -21.88 -6.74 -8.86
C SER A 265 -21.15 -7.33 -7.66
N ALA A 266 -20.21 -6.57 -7.05
CA ALA A 266 -19.40 -7.03 -5.93
C ALA A 266 -20.03 -6.66 -4.58
N ASP A 267 -20.35 -5.38 -4.37
CA ASP A 267 -20.83 -4.86 -3.08
C ASP A 267 -21.98 -3.84 -3.19
N LEU A 268 -22.48 -3.57 -4.39
CA LEU A 268 -23.46 -2.55 -4.75
C LEU A 268 -22.92 -1.13 -4.55
N HIS A 269 -22.49 -0.79 -3.34
CA HIS A 269 -21.82 0.46 -2.99
C HIS A 269 -21.01 0.30 -1.69
N THR A 270 -20.05 1.17 -1.47
CA THR A 270 -19.30 1.27 -0.21
C THR A 270 -20.20 1.83 0.90
N ASP A 271 -19.94 1.49 2.16
CA ASP A 271 -20.72 1.92 3.34
C ASP A 271 -20.97 3.45 3.33
N ASN A 272 -22.24 3.86 3.32
CA ASN A 272 -22.63 5.25 3.22
C ASN A 272 -22.33 6.04 4.50
N LEU A 273 -22.55 5.44 5.67
CA LEU A 273 -22.30 6.12 6.95
C LEU A 273 -20.81 6.50 7.07
N ALA A 274 -19.92 5.57 6.73
CA ALA A 274 -18.50 5.85 6.72
C ALA A 274 -18.13 6.96 5.73
N GLN A 275 -18.73 6.98 4.54
CA GLN A 275 -18.50 8.00 3.53
C GLN A 275 -18.96 9.39 4.01
N PHE A 276 -20.17 9.51 4.56
CA PHE A 276 -20.67 10.75 5.12
C PHE A 276 -19.83 11.23 6.30
N ALA A 277 -19.45 10.32 7.21
CA ALA A 277 -18.63 10.66 8.38
C ALA A 277 -17.25 11.19 7.98
N VAL A 278 -16.60 10.60 6.98
CA VAL A 278 -15.30 11.08 6.50
C VAL A 278 -15.44 12.41 5.76
N ALA A 279 -16.48 12.59 4.92
CA ALA A 279 -16.74 13.87 4.28
C ALA A 279 -16.98 14.99 5.31
N GLN A 280 -17.76 14.70 6.37
CA GLN A 280 -18.03 15.63 7.45
C GLN A 280 -16.76 15.94 8.27
N PHE A 281 -15.93 14.93 8.53
CA PHE A 281 -14.64 15.11 9.21
C PHE A 281 -13.74 16.10 8.44
N PHE A 282 -13.65 15.95 7.11
CA PHE A 282 -12.89 16.87 6.27
C PHE A 282 -13.46 18.30 6.25
N ALA A 283 -14.77 18.45 6.38
CA ALA A 283 -15.43 19.77 6.44
C ALA A 283 -15.17 20.52 7.74
N ASP A 284 -15.08 19.79 8.86
CA ASP A 284 -15.03 20.36 10.19
C ASP A 284 -13.60 20.44 10.78
N ASN A 285 -12.59 19.79 10.18
CA ASN A 285 -11.26 19.67 10.77
C ASN A 285 -10.12 20.04 9.81
N ASP A 286 -8.99 20.44 10.36
CA ASP A 286 -7.74 20.65 9.63
C ASP A 286 -7.01 19.30 9.43
N VAL A 287 -7.30 18.64 8.31
CA VAL A 287 -6.72 17.34 7.96
C VAL A 287 -5.21 17.46 7.69
N ASP A 288 -4.74 18.60 7.17
CA ASP A 288 -3.31 18.83 6.93
C ASP A 288 -2.53 18.86 8.25
N ALA A 289 -3.10 19.48 9.30
CA ALA A 289 -2.49 19.47 10.63
C ALA A 289 -2.44 18.06 11.21
N HIS A 290 -3.48 17.27 11.05
CA HIS A 290 -3.53 15.88 11.49
C HIS A 290 -2.46 15.01 10.77
N VAL A 291 -2.36 15.10 9.46
CA VAL A 291 -1.33 14.36 8.69
C VAL A 291 0.09 14.80 9.07
N LYS A 292 0.29 16.09 9.37
CA LYS A 292 1.57 16.60 9.85
C LYS A 292 1.96 16.01 11.21
N GLU A 293 1.00 15.81 12.11
CA GLU A 293 1.24 15.14 13.39
C GLU A 293 1.64 13.67 13.20
N ILE A 294 0.94 12.94 12.32
CA ILE A 294 1.31 11.57 11.93
C ILE A 294 2.74 11.53 11.39
N SER A 295 3.07 12.42 10.45
CA SER A 295 4.39 12.48 9.82
C SER A 295 5.49 12.76 10.85
N ALA A 296 5.27 13.68 11.79
CA ALA A 296 6.23 14.01 12.84
C ALA A 296 6.51 12.80 13.76
N LEU A 297 5.46 12.07 14.18
CA LEU A 297 5.63 10.87 15.00
C LEU A 297 6.38 9.77 14.24
N TYR A 298 6.02 9.52 12.97
CA TYR A 298 6.65 8.45 12.19
C TYR A 298 8.10 8.78 11.85
N GLY A 299 8.43 10.04 11.56
CA GLY A 299 9.83 10.49 11.38
C GLY A 299 10.67 10.21 12.62
N LYS A 300 10.18 10.57 13.82
CA LYS A 300 10.85 10.26 15.10
C LYS A 300 11.07 8.75 15.30
N ARG A 301 10.04 7.94 15.04
CA ARG A 301 10.12 6.47 15.21
C ARG A 301 11.07 5.83 14.17
N LYS A 302 11.07 6.32 12.93
CA LYS A 302 12.03 5.92 11.90
C LYS A 302 13.47 6.19 12.35
N ASP A 303 13.75 7.38 12.86
CA ASP A 303 15.10 7.73 13.33
C ASP A 303 15.55 6.82 14.48
N LEU A 304 14.68 6.56 15.46
CA LEU A 304 14.96 5.60 16.55
C LEU A 304 15.22 4.18 16.01
N MET A 305 14.47 3.77 14.99
CA MET A 305 14.70 2.46 14.36
C MET A 305 16.07 2.39 13.66
N LEU A 306 16.46 3.42 12.92
CA LEU A 306 17.76 3.49 12.28
C LEU A 306 18.91 3.51 13.28
N GLU A 307 18.78 4.25 14.38
CA GLU A 307 19.75 4.25 15.49
C GLU A 307 19.90 2.84 16.10
N GLY A 308 18.77 2.16 16.33
CA GLY A 308 18.77 0.80 16.86
C GLY A 308 19.40 -0.21 15.90
N ILE A 309 19.13 -0.10 14.59
CA ILE A 309 19.78 -0.94 13.57
C ILE A 309 21.30 -0.75 13.63
N LYS A 310 21.78 0.49 13.59
CA LYS A 310 23.22 0.79 13.68
C LYS A 310 23.88 0.25 14.96
N LYS A 311 23.13 0.19 16.06
CA LYS A 311 23.64 -0.21 17.37
C LYS A 311 23.65 -1.72 17.60
N TYR A 312 22.65 -2.42 17.07
CA TYR A 312 22.37 -3.80 17.48
C TYR A 312 22.54 -4.84 16.36
N PHE A 313 22.47 -4.41 15.06
CA PHE A 313 22.54 -5.35 13.96
C PHE A 313 24.01 -5.70 13.60
N PRO A 314 24.26 -6.88 13.03
CA PRO A 314 25.63 -7.27 12.63
C PRO A 314 26.19 -6.34 11.54
N GLU A 315 27.53 -6.34 11.39
CA GLU A 315 28.20 -5.58 10.33
C GLU A 315 27.76 -6.04 8.93
N GLY A 316 27.74 -5.11 7.98
CA GLY A 316 27.40 -5.38 6.58
C GLY A 316 25.90 -5.37 6.27
N VAL A 317 25.03 -5.21 7.27
CA VAL A 317 23.58 -5.04 7.03
C VAL A 317 23.31 -3.76 6.26
N LYS A 318 22.54 -3.89 5.16
CA LYS A 318 22.04 -2.76 4.38
C LYS A 318 20.60 -2.47 4.76
N TYR A 319 20.20 -1.22 4.69
CA TYR A 319 18.83 -0.80 4.96
C TYR A 319 18.52 0.51 4.22
N THR A 320 17.24 0.73 3.94
CA THR A 320 16.75 1.98 3.35
C THR A 320 16.58 3.06 4.44
N ASP A 321 16.69 4.34 4.05
CA ASP A 321 16.41 5.51 4.89
C ASP A 321 15.33 6.36 4.22
N PRO A 322 14.04 6.03 4.41
CA PRO A 322 12.94 6.69 3.73
C PRO A 322 12.65 8.09 4.26
N GLU A 323 12.18 8.96 3.38
CA GLU A 323 11.73 10.33 3.69
C GLU A 323 10.27 10.41 4.16
N GLY A 324 9.59 9.26 4.25
CA GLY A 324 8.17 9.15 4.62
C GLY A 324 7.68 7.71 4.67
N GLY A 325 6.36 7.54 4.73
CA GLY A 325 5.73 6.23 4.78
C GLY A 325 5.83 5.53 6.13
N MET A 326 5.98 4.21 6.11
CA MET A 326 5.81 3.37 7.31
C MET A 326 6.85 2.25 7.41
N PHE A 327 7.74 2.06 6.40
CA PHE A 327 8.54 0.85 6.26
C PHE A 327 10.01 1.12 6.01
N LEU A 328 10.83 0.22 6.54
CA LEU A 328 12.24 0.03 6.19
C LEU A 328 12.40 -1.33 5.51
N TRP A 329 13.27 -1.38 4.50
CA TRP A 329 13.76 -2.61 3.90
C TRP A 329 15.16 -2.90 4.41
N VAL A 330 15.38 -4.11 4.86
CA VAL A 330 16.65 -4.55 5.46
C VAL A 330 17.18 -5.75 4.69
N GLU A 331 18.47 -5.79 4.42
CA GLU A 331 19.18 -6.90 3.77
C GLU A 331 20.35 -7.32 4.66
N VAL A 332 20.37 -8.60 5.04
CA VAL A 332 21.37 -9.17 5.94
C VAL A 332 22.22 -10.18 5.15
N PRO A 333 23.49 -9.85 4.83
CA PRO A 333 24.40 -10.80 4.18
C PRO A 333 24.61 -12.06 5.03
N GLY A 334 24.60 -13.21 4.38
CA GLY A 334 24.82 -14.51 5.05
C GLY A 334 23.58 -15.13 5.65
N VAL A 335 22.39 -14.52 5.46
CA VAL A 335 21.09 -15.13 5.77
C VAL A 335 20.44 -15.55 4.46
N ASP A 336 20.22 -16.85 4.26
CA ASP A 336 19.62 -17.36 3.01
C ASP A 336 18.10 -17.50 3.10
N ASP A 337 17.56 -17.78 4.29
CA ASP A 337 16.13 -18.03 4.54
C ASP A 337 15.57 -17.11 5.63
N THR A 338 14.83 -16.08 5.22
CA THR A 338 14.21 -15.12 6.14
C THR A 338 12.92 -15.65 6.77
N VAL A 339 12.32 -16.70 6.23
CA VAL A 339 11.17 -17.39 6.83
C VAL A 339 11.62 -18.22 8.03
N GLU A 340 12.76 -18.90 7.93
CA GLU A 340 13.33 -19.61 9.07
C GLU A 340 13.82 -18.64 10.15
N LEU A 341 14.50 -17.55 9.75
CA LEU A 341 14.88 -16.47 10.64
C LEU A 341 13.67 -15.86 11.38
N PHE A 342 12.54 -15.70 10.69
CA PHE A 342 11.31 -15.21 11.32
C PHE A 342 10.83 -16.13 12.46
N LYS A 343 10.87 -17.45 12.27
CA LYS A 343 10.50 -18.41 13.32
C LYS A 343 11.42 -18.31 14.54
N GLU A 344 12.73 -18.19 14.32
CA GLU A 344 13.70 -17.96 15.39
C GLU A 344 13.42 -16.63 16.13
N CYS A 345 13.08 -15.57 15.41
CA CYS A 345 12.73 -14.28 16.01
C CYS A 345 11.47 -14.33 16.87
N LEU A 346 10.48 -15.16 16.52
CA LEU A 346 9.30 -15.37 17.35
C LEU A 346 9.64 -15.99 18.71
N GLU A 347 10.65 -16.86 18.78
CA GLU A 347 11.16 -17.41 20.06
C GLU A 347 11.82 -16.34 20.95
N HIS A 348 12.21 -15.22 20.35
CA HIS A 348 12.75 -14.04 21.03
C HIS A 348 11.73 -12.91 21.23
N ASP A 349 10.43 -13.19 21.07
CA ASP A 349 9.32 -12.22 21.21
C ASP A 349 9.45 -11.00 20.29
N VAL A 350 9.94 -11.17 19.05
CA VAL A 350 10.01 -10.11 18.03
C VAL A 350 9.58 -10.65 16.68
N ALA A 351 8.90 -9.83 15.87
CA ALA A 351 8.40 -10.20 14.55
C ALA A 351 8.68 -9.14 13.48
N PHE A 352 8.92 -9.58 12.25
CA PHE A 352 9.06 -8.77 11.03
C PHE A 352 8.31 -9.45 9.87
N VAL A 353 8.34 -8.92 8.65
CA VAL A 353 7.83 -9.65 7.47
C VAL A 353 9.01 -10.14 6.63
N PRO A 354 9.17 -11.46 6.43
CA PRO A 354 10.15 -12.02 5.49
C PRO A 354 10.02 -11.39 4.10
N GLY A 355 11.13 -11.34 3.37
CA GLY A 355 11.18 -10.69 2.06
C GLY A 355 10.50 -11.48 0.94
N ASP A 356 10.54 -12.80 1.01
CA ASP A 356 10.07 -13.68 -0.06
C ASP A 356 8.68 -13.35 -0.62
N PRO A 357 7.65 -13.08 0.19
CA PRO A 357 6.31 -12.78 -0.32
C PRO A 357 6.20 -11.50 -1.18
N PHE A 358 7.21 -10.62 -1.12
CA PHE A 358 7.23 -9.38 -1.91
C PHE A 358 7.82 -9.55 -3.32
N PHE A 359 8.23 -10.76 -3.68
CA PHE A 359 8.77 -11.08 -5.01
C PHE A 359 7.74 -11.86 -5.83
N ALA A 360 7.49 -11.42 -7.04
CA ALA A 360 6.60 -12.11 -7.97
C ALA A 360 7.25 -13.39 -8.49
N ASP A 361 8.53 -13.32 -8.74
CA ASP A 361 9.41 -14.36 -9.24
C ASP A 361 10.78 -14.27 -8.55
N GLY A 362 11.31 -15.39 -8.13
CA GLY A 362 12.57 -15.45 -7.39
C GLY A 362 12.43 -15.02 -5.93
N VAL A 363 13.58 -14.95 -5.27
CA VAL A 363 13.75 -14.59 -3.86
C VAL A 363 15.03 -13.77 -3.74
N GLN A 364 15.03 -12.76 -2.88
CA GLN A 364 16.25 -12.07 -2.47
C GLN A 364 16.66 -12.57 -1.09
N PRO A 365 17.72 -13.37 -0.98
CA PRO A 365 18.18 -13.88 0.31
C PRO A 365 18.47 -12.76 1.31
N GLY A 366 18.14 -12.99 2.56
CA GLY A 366 18.44 -12.06 3.66
C GLY A 366 17.59 -10.77 3.72
N ALA A 367 16.62 -10.62 2.83
CA ALA A 367 15.80 -9.41 2.78
C ALA A 367 14.53 -9.54 3.65
N PHE A 368 14.13 -8.44 4.32
CA PHE A 368 12.89 -8.37 5.09
C PHE A 368 12.43 -6.95 5.33
N ARG A 369 11.14 -6.79 5.66
CA ARG A 369 10.52 -5.50 5.94
C ARG A 369 10.30 -5.26 7.43
N LEU A 370 10.62 -4.04 7.90
CA LEU A 370 10.26 -3.52 9.22
C LEU A 370 9.26 -2.38 9.11
N ASN A 371 8.27 -2.35 9.99
CA ASN A 371 7.33 -1.25 10.19
C ASN A 371 7.74 -0.43 11.42
N TYR A 372 7.82 0.90 11.26
CA TYR A 372 8.13 1.81 12.36
C TYR A 372 6.93 2.61 12.89
N SER A 373 5.75 2.49 12.27
CA SER A 373 4.61 3.36 12.60
C SER A 373 3.83 2.92 13.85
N ASN A 374 3.76 1.61 14.14
CA ASN A 374 2.83 1.07 15.13
C ASN A 374 3.41 0.93 16.54
N MET A 375 4.69 0.52 16.66
CA MET A 375 5.30 0.29 17.98
C MET A 375 5.67 1.61 18.68
N LYS A 376 5.50 1.66 20.00
CA LYS A 376 5.93 2.79 20.82
C LYS A 376 7.46 2.87 20.88
N GLU A 377 7.98 4.05 21.20
CA GLU A 377 9.41 4.34 21.14
C GLU A 377 10.25 3.42 22.04
N ASP A 378 9.78 3.11 23.24
CA ASP A 378 10.43 2.19 24.19
C ASP A 378 10.43 0.74 23.67
N GLN A 379 9.39 0.33 22.98
CA GLN A 379 9.29 -1.00 22.37
C GLN A 379 10.22 -1.13 21.13
N ILE A 380 10.42 -0.05 20.37
CA ILE A 380 11.32 -0.06 19.20
C ILE A 380 12.73 -0.45 19.61
N GLU A 381 13.29 0.17 20.64
CA GLU A 381 14.65 -0.15 21.11
C GLU A 381 14.77 -1.60 21.59
N VAL A 382 13.81 -2.05 22.40
CA VAL A 382 13.79 -3.44 22.92
C VAL A 382 13.67 -4.46 21.79
N GLY A 383 12.76 -4.22 20.84
CA GLY A 383 12.54 -5.10 19.71
C GLY A 383 13.77 -5.20 18.80
N LEU A 384 14.42 -4.07 18.50
CA LEU A 384 15.65 -4.07 17.68
C LEU A 384 16.83 -4.75 18.37
N LYS A 385 16.94 -4.65 19.69
CA LYS A 385 17.95 -5.40 20.47
C LYS A 385 17.71 -6.92 20.36
N ARG A 386 16.45 -7.37 20.48
CA ARG A 386 16.08 -8.79 20.32
C ARG A 386 16.37 -9.27 18.91
N LEU A 387 15.92 -8.51 17.91
CA LEU A 387 16.13 -8.82 16.50
C LEU A 387 17.63 -8.86 16.15
N GLY A 388 18.42 -7.90 16.61
CA GLY A 388 19.86 -7.87 16.40
C GLY A 388 20.60 -9.08 16.99
N ALA A 389 20.16 -9.55 18.17
CA ALA A 389 20.70 -10.78 18.76
C ALA A 389 20.39 -12.01 17.91
N ALA A 390 19.17 -12.16 17.41
CA ALA A 390 18.77 -13.25 16.53
C ALA A 390 19.54 -13.21 15.19
N LEU A 391 19.67 -12.02 14.58
CA LEU A 391 20.43 -11.81 13.33
C LEU A 391 21.91 -12.19 13.52
N THR A 392 22.53 -11.78 14.64
CA THR A 392 23.92 -12.11 14.95
C THR A 392 24.12 -13.62 15.10
N ALA A 393 23.16 -14.30 15.72
CA ALA A 393 23.20 -15.77 15.84
C ALA A 393 23.03 -16.46 14.49
N ALA A 394 22.15 -15.95 13.61
CA ALA A 394 21.91 -16.50 12.27
C ALA A 394 23.14 -16.36 11.34
N VAL A 395 23.78 -15.18 11.35
CA VAL A 395 24.97 -14.91 10.51
C VAL A 395 26.20 -15.74 10.94
N ASN A 396 26.27 -16.19 12.20
CA ASN A 396 27.37 -16.97 12.73
C ASN A 396 27.16 -18.50 12.65
N LYS A 397 26.03 -18.96 12.10
CA LYS A 397 25.74 -20.39 11.83
C LYS A 397 26.38 -20.83 10.53
#